data_f12463826002de9f8ab41c3645e8b5f8
#
_entry.id   f12463826002de9f8ab41c3645e8b5f8
#
_cell.length_a   1.000
_cell.length_b   1.000
_cell.length_c   1.000
_cell.angle_alpha   90.00
_cell.angle_beta   90.00
_cell.angle_gamma   90.00
#
_symmetry.space_group_name_H-M   'P 1'
#
loop_
_entity.id
_entity.type
_entity.pdbx_description
1 polymer ?
#
loop_
_entity_poly.entity_id
_entity_poly.type
_entity_poly.pdbx_seq_one_letter_code
_entity_poly.pdbx_strand_id
1 'polypeptide(L)'
;MKKISNKCLDLVKEFEGCRLTAYRDEVGVWTIGYGITNSDFKITKKIIRKGMKISKATAEKWLEESLNKKYLPLVLEYDKQYNWDQNELDALVSFCYNIGSIKQLTADGTRSKTVVASKILQYNKAGGKVYRGLTRRRKAERELFLAKAAPEKKPVKKKSNETIAKEVLAGKWGSGKERKKKLKAAGYNYAAIQKIVNKLCKK
;
A
#
# COMPACT_ATOMS: atom_id res chain seq x y z
N MET A 1 5.10 11.50 5.31
CA MET A 1 3.66 11.16 5.33
C MET A 1 3.55 9.64 5.29
N LYS A 2 2.85 8.99 6.26
CA LYS A 2 2.63 7.55 6.28
C LYS A 2 1.87 7.10 5.02
N LYS A 3 2.17 5.90 4.52
CA LYS A 3 1.49 5.25 3.39
C LYS A 3 1.30 3.77 3.71
N ILE A 4 0.38 3.11 3.02
CA ILE A 4 0.29 1.66 3.10
C ILE A 4 1.54 1.00 2.51
N SER A 5 1.86 -0.20 2.99
CA SER A 5 2.90 -1.05 2.38
C SER A 5 2.29 -2.07 1.41
N ASN A 6 3.14 -2.81 0.71
CA ASN A 6 2.70 -3.91 -0.15
C ASN A 6 1.92 -5.00 0.63
N LYS A 7 2.19 -5.17 1.94
CA LYS A 7 1.45 -6.14 2.77
C LYS A 7 -0.03 -5.80 2.84
N CYS A 8 -0.39 -4.52 3.01
CA CYS A 8 -1.78 -4.09 2.98
C CYS A 8 -2.41 -4.37 1.61
N LEU A 9 -1.71 -4.00 0.53
CA LEU A 9 -2.20 -4.18 -0.83
C LEU A 9 -2.45 -5.66 -1.14
N ASP A 10 -1.49 -6.53 -0.81
CA ASP A 10 -1.59 -7.96 -1.05
C ASP A 10 -2.70 -8.61 -0.20
N LEU A 11 -2.84 -8.20 1.06
CA LEU A 11 -3.90 -8.66 1.94
C LEU A 11 -5.29 -8.31 1.39
N VAL A 12 -5.51 -7.08 0.96
CA VAL A 12 -6.79 -6.68 0.36
C VAL A 12 -7.04 -7.43 -0.95
N LYS A 13 -6.05 -7.57 -1.82
CA LYS A 13 -6.15 -8.31 -3.08
C LYS A 13 -6.55 -9.77 -2.87
N GLU A 14 -6.05 -10.41 -1.82
CA GLU A 14 -6.38 -11.80 -1.49
C GLU A 14 -7.86 -11.99 -1.20
N PHE A 15 -8.47 -11.05 -0.47
CA PHE A 15 -9.85 -11.22 0.00
C PHE A 15 -10.93 -10.61 -0.91
N GLU A 16 -10.59 -9.62 -1.73
CA GLU A 16 -11.56 -8.98 -2.62
C GLU A 16 -11.72 -9.70 -3.96
N GLY A 17 -10.68 -10.40 -4.42
CA GLY A 17 -10.62 -10.90 -5.80
C GLY A 17 -10.51 -9.76 -6.81
N CYS A 18 -10.35 -10.10 -8.10
CA CYS A 18 -10.20 -9.10 -9.16
C CYS A 18 -11.07 -9.41 -10.37
N ARG A 19 -11.98 -8.49 -10.74
CA ARG A 19 -12.75 -8.57 -11.98
C ARG A 19 -12.36 -7.44 -12.91
N LEU A 20 -11.73 -7.78 -14.03
CA LEU A 20 -11.22 -6.80 -14.99
C LEU A 20 -12.29 -6.26 -15.96
N THR A 21 -13.46 -6.84 -15.95
CA THR A 21 -14.65 -6.35 -16.68
C THR A 21 -15.69 -5.88 -15.66
N ALA A 22 -16.29 -4.73 -15.93
CA ALA A 22 -17.32 -4.16 -15.07
C ALA A 22 -18.54 -5.09 -14.95
N TYR A 23 -19.05 -5.23 -13.73
CA TYR A 23 -20.19 -6.03 -13.37
C TYR A 23 -21.10 -5.27 -12.40
N ARG A 24 -22.33 -5.74 -12.24
CA ARG A 24 -23.20 -5.27 -11.16
C ARG A 24 -23.00 -6.16 -9.93
N ASP A 25 -22.78 -5.54 -8.78
CA ASP A 25 -22.73 -6.26 -7.50
C ASP A 25 -24.16 -6.69 -7.07
N GLU A 26 -24.27 -7.29 -5.88
CA GLU A 26 -25.53 -7.81 -5.34
C GLU A 26 -26.60 -6.73 -5.13
N VAL A 27 -26.20 -5.47 -4.98
CA VAL A 27 -27.10 -4.32 -4.82
C VAL A 27 -27.24 -3.51 -6.12
N GLY A 28 -26.73 -4.03 -7.25
CA GLY A 28 -26.88 -3.45 -8.56
C GLY A 28 -25.91 -2.30 -8.90
N VAL A 29 -24.87 -2.07 -8.11
CA VAL A 29 -23.86 -1.03 -8.34
C VAL A 29 -22.80 -1.51 -9.34
N TRP A 30 -22.46 -0.66 -10.33
CA TRP A 30 -21.39 -0.95 -11.27
C TRP A 30 -20.05 -0.96 -10.56
N THR A 31 -19.38 -2.11 -10.58
CA THR A 31 -18.13 -2.42 -9.86
C THR A 31 -17.10 -3.00 -10.81
N ILE A 32 -15.82 -2.71 -10.60
CA ILE A 32 -14.70 -3.23 -11.39
C ILE A 32 -13.42 -3.38 -10.54
N GLY A 33 -12.48 -4.19 -11.00
CA GLY A 33 -11.20 -4.40 -10.31
C GLY A 33 -11.38 -5.12 -8.99
N TYR A 34 -10.93 -4.52 -7.93
CA TYR A 34 -10.99 -5.01 -6.54
C TYR A 34 -12.12 -4.36 -5.73
N GLY A 35 -13.28 -4.13 -6.33
CA GLY A 35 -14.41 -3.51 -5.63
C GLY A 35 -14.55 -2.00 -5.85
N ILE A 36 -13.89 -1.46 -6.87
CA ILE A 36 -13.96 -0.03 -7.23
C ILE A 36 -15.31 0.26 -7.90
N THR A 37 -15.97 1.33 -7.48
CA THR A 37 -17.26 1.78 -7.94
C THR A 37 -17.24 3.23 -8.43
N ASN A 38 -18.39 3.75 -8.87
CA ASN A 38 -18.51 5.17 -9.25
C ASN A 38 -18.32 6.14 -8.06
N SER A 39 -18.43 5.67 -6.82
CA SER A 39 -18.06 6.47 -5.63
C SER A 39 -16.56 6.83 -5.61
N ASP A 40 -15.74 6.05 -6.32
CA ASP A 40 -14.30 6.25 -6.45
C ASP A 40 -13.91 7.12 -7.67
N PHE A 41 -14.86 7.88 -8.24
CA PHE A 41 -14.62 8.75 -9.41
C PHE A 41 -13.44 9.72 -9.21
N LYS A 42 -13.25 10.26 -8.01
CA LYS A 42 -12.11 11.12 -7.69
C LYS A 42 -10.76 10.43 -7.89
N ILE A 43 -10.73 9.10 -7.85
CA ILE A 43 -9.54 8.25 -8.03
C ILE A 43 -9.43 7.81 -9.47
N THR A 44 -10.50 7.21 -10.01
CA THR A 44 -10.50 6.60 -11.34
C THR A 44 -10.52 7.61 -12.48
N LYS A 45 -11.13 8.79 -12.25
CA LYS A 45 -11.48 9.80 -13.27
C LYS A 45 -12.29 9.20 -14.44
N LYS A 46 -12.96 8.07 -14.19
CA LYS A 46 -13.77 7.34 -15.18
C LYS A 46 -15.08 6.88 -14.56
N ILE A 47 -16.15 6.92 -15.34
CA ILE A 47 -17.45 6.34 -14.98
C ILE A 47 -17.42 4.86 -15.31
N ILE A 48 -17.66 4.03 -14.30
CA ILE A 48 -17.74 2.58 -14.44
C ILE A 48 -19.13 2.23 -14.98
N ARG A 49 -19.17 1.53 -16.13
CA ARG A 49 -20.40 1.20 -16.85
C ARG A 49 -20.29 -0.15 -17.54
N LYS A 50 -21.42 -0.65 -18.02
CA LYS A 50 -21.49 -1.91 -18.79
C LYS A 50 -20.42 -1.95 -19.89
N GLY A 51 -19.75 -3.09 -20.01
CA GLY A 51 -18.72 -3.34 -21.04
C GLY A 51 -17.35 -2.71 -20.78
N MET A 52 -17.18 -1.92 -19.71
CA MET A 52 -15.88 -1.37 -19.37
C MET A 52 -14.90 -2.48 -18.99
N LYS A 53 -13.70 -2.41 -19.55
CA LYS A 53 -12.58 -3.32 -19.24
C LYS A 53 -11.36 -2.51 -18.81
N ILE A 54 -10.59 -3.05 -17.88
CA ILE A 54 -9.32 -2.48 -17.43
C ILE A 54 -8.23 -3.55 -17.38
N SER A 55 -6.98 -3.11 -17.40
CA SER A 55 -5.84 -4.01 -17.15
C SER A 55 -5.70 -4.31 -15.66
N LYS A 56 -5.03 -5.40 -15.31
CA LYS A 56 -4.68 -5.74 -13.91
C LYS A 56 -3.87 -4.63 -13.26
N ALA A 57 -2.90 -4.07 -13.98
CA ALA A 57 -2.10 -2.94 -13.49
C ALA A 57 -2.96 -1.70 -13.17
N THR A 58 -4.00 -1.42 -13.97
CA THR A 58 -4.95 -0.34 -13.68
C THR A 58 -5.77 -0.65 -12.42
N ALA A 59 -6.25 -1.89 -12.27
CA ALA A 59 -7.00 -2.30 -11.09
C ALA A 59 -6.15 -2.18 -9.80
N GLU A 60 -4.91 -2.62 -9.83
CA GLU A 60 -3.97 -2.52 -8.70
C GLU A 60 -3.64 -1.06 -8.37
N LYS A 61 -3.38 -0.22 -9.37
CA LYS A 61 -3.17 1.22 -9.17
C LYS A 61 -4.38 1.89 -8.51
N TRP A 62 -5.58 1.61 -8.98
CA TRP A 62 -6.80 2.20 -8.41
C TRP A 62 -7.06 1.72 -6.99
N LEU A 63 -6.79 0.44 -6.68
CA LEU A 63 -6.86 -0.08 -5.33
C LEU A 63 -5.86 0.65 -4.41
N GLU A 64 -4.59 0.72 -4.80
CA GLU A 64 -3.55 1.41 -4.02
C GLU A 64 -3.91 2.87 -3.75
N GLU A 65 -4.39 3.58 -4.77
CA GLU A 65 -4.85 4.97 -4.61
C GLU A 65 -6.06 5.08 -3.69
N SER A 66 -7.03 4.16 -3.79
CA SER A 66 -8.20 4.11 -2.91
C SER A 66 -7.79 3.88 -1.46
N LEU A 67 -6.94 2.89 -1.21
CA LEU A 67 -6.42 2.59 0.13
C LEU A 67 -5.70 3.80 0.74
N ASN A 68 -4.85 4.48 -0.02
CA ASN A 68 -4.08 5.62 0.47
C ASN A 68 -4.91 6.92 0.64
N LYS A 69 -5.88 7.17 -0.25
CA LYS A 69 -6.61 8.45 -0.28
C LYS A 69 -7.93 8.43 0.47
N LYS A 70 -8.56 7.26 0.62
CA LYS A 70 -9.89 7.11 1.21
C LYS A 70 -9.85 6.45 2.59
N TYR A 71 -9.13 5.35 2.75
CA TYR A 71 -9.17 4.53 3.97
C TYR A 71 -8.02 4.82 4.94
N LEU A 72 -6.82 5.05 4.45
CA LEU A 72 -5.68 5.42 5.29
C LEU A 72 -5.95 6.68 6.13
N PRO A 73 -6.56 7.77 5.63
CA PRO A 73 -6.88 8.94 6.45
C PRO A 73 -7.75 8.59 7.65
N LEU A 74 -8.76 7.71 7.49
CA LEU A 74 -9.65 7.29 8.57
C LEU A 74 -8.91 6.53 9.69
N VAL A 75 -7.85 5.83 9.34
CA VAL A 75 -6.99 5.14 10.33
C VAL A 75 -6.05 6.13 10.99
N LEU A 76 -5.54 7.11 10.23
CA LEU A 76 -4.62 8.13 10.73
C LEU A 76 -5.28 9.14 11.68
N GLU A 77 -6.62 9.28 11.70
CA GLU A 77 -7.35 10.05 12.70
C GLU A 77 -6.97 9.64 14.13
N TYR A 78 -6.67 8.37 14.33
CA TYR A 78 -6.28 7.79 15.63
C TYR A 78 -4.76 7.67 15.82
N ASP A 79 -3.94 8.11 14.87
CA ASP A 79 -2.48 7.90 14.92
C ASP A 79 -1.81 8.66 16.07
N LYS A 80 -2.33 9.84 16.44
CA LYS A 80 -1.82 10.60 17.58
C LYS A 80 -1.92 9.82 18.90
N GLN A 81 -2.99 9.02 19.07
CA GLN A 81 -3.25 8.24 20.28
C GLN A 81 -2.44 6.93 20.29
N TYR A 82 -2.37 6.28 19.12
CA TYR A 82 -1.85 4.92 19.05
C TYR A 82 -0.42 4.86 18.55
N ASN A 83 0.03 5.85 17.76
CA ASN A 83 1.30 5.77 17.05
C ASN A 83 1.46 4.41 16.34
N TRP A 84 0.55 4.14 15.38
CA TRP A 84 0.51 2.89 14.66
C TRP A 84 1.84 2.59 13.99
N ASP A 85 2.38 1.39 14.21
CA ASP A 85 3.47 0.90 13.38
C ASP A 85 2.97 0.53 11.97
N GLN A 86 3.88 0.19 11.05
CA GLN A 86 3.50 -0.07 9.65
C GLN A 86 2.57 -1.28 9.51
N ASN A 87 2.77 -2.34 10.28
CA ASN A 87 1.94 -3.54 10.20
C ASN A 87 0.56 -3.31 10.84
N GLU A 88 0.49 -2.61 11.95
CA GLU A 88 -0.76 -2.18 12.58
C GLU A 88 -1.56 -1.30 11.61
N LEU A 89 -0.90 -0.34 10.97
CA LEU A 89 -1.50 0.56 9.98
C LEU A 89 -2.07 -0.23 8.79
N ASP A 90 -1.27 -1.13 8.22
CA ASP A 90 -1.65 -1.94 7.06
C ASP A 90 -2.86 -2.84 7.36
N ALA A 91 -2.86 -3.48 8.52
CA ALA A 91 -3.98 -4.32 8.98
C ALA A 91 -5.27 -3.52 9.18
N LEU A 92 -5.16 -2.34 9.80
CA LEU A 92 -6.31 -1.47 10.05
C LEU A 92 -6.85 -0.84 8.76
N VAL A 93 -6.01 -0.53 7.78
CA VAL A 93 -6.47 -0.05 6.48
C VAL A 93 -7.20 -1.15 5.71
N SER A 94 -6.72 -2.42 5.75
CA SER A 94 -7.45 -3.56 5.20
C SER A 94 -8.80 -3.76 5.90
N PHE A 95 -8.83 -3.70 7.22
CA PHE A 95 -10.04 -3.77 8.00
C PHE A 95 -11.04 -2.64 7.64
N CYS A 96 -10.55 -1.40 7.57
CA CYS A 96 -11.34 -0.22 7.23
C CYS A 96 -11.89 -0.31 5.81
N TYR A 97 -11.15 -0.87 4.85
CA TYR A 97 -11.63 -1.12 3.49
C TYR A 97 -12.87 -2.00 3.46
N ASN A 98 -12.95 -3.02 4.29
CA ASN A 98 -14.07 -3.95 4.32
C ASN A 98 -15.24 -3.49 5.20
N ILE A 99 -14.95 -2.82 6.33
CA ILE A 99 -15.95 -2.42 7.34
C ILE A 99 -16.38 -0.94 7.18
N GLY A 100 -15.54 -0.12 6.55
CA GLY A 100 -15.79 1.32 6.34
C GLY A 100 -15.20 2.23 7.41
N SER A 101 -14.93 1.76 8.63
CA SER A 101 -14.41 2.56 9.73
C SER A 101 -13.72 1.70 10.78
N ILE A 102 -12.79 2.30 11.55
CA ILE A 102 -12.20 1.69 12.75
C ILE A 102 -12.73 2.31 14.05
N LYS A 103 -13.68 3.24 13.98
CA LYS A 103 -14.21 3.95 15.15
C LYS A 103 -14.75 2.99 16.22
N GLN A 104 -15.64 2.09 15.85
CA GLN A 104 -16.19 1.08 16.79
C GLN A 104 -15.11 0.08 17.24
N LEU A 105 -14.20 -0.30 16.34
CA LEU A 105 -13.11 -1.21 16.68
C LEU A 105 -12.22 -0.63 17.77
N THR A 106 -11.90 0.64 17.71
CA THR A 106 -11.05 1.37 18.68
C THR A 106 -11.85 1.92 19.87
N ALA A 107 -13.19 1.83 19.86
CA ALA A 107 -14.08 2.55 20.76
C ALA A 107 -13.72 4.04 20.84
N ASP A 108 -13.63 4.64 19.67
CA ASP A 108 -13.26 6.06 19.51
C ASP A 108 -11.91 6.42 20.15
N GLY A 109 -10.95 5.49 20.03
CA GLY A 109 -9.58 5.69 20.53
C GLY A 109 -9.35 5.31 22.00
N THR A 110 -10.33 4.75 22.72
CA THR A 110 -10.18 4.44 24.15
C THR A 110 -9.63 3.05 24.44
N ARG A 111 -9.67 2.11 23.50
CA ARG A 111 -9.18 0.74 23.70
C ARG A 111 -7.66 0.67 23.57
N SER A 112 -7.03 -0.20 24.36
CA SER A 112 -5.61 -0.55 24.14
C SER A 112 -5.42 -1.34 22.84
N LYS A 113 -4.21 -1.30 22.26
CA LYS A 113 -3.85 -2.07 21.05
C LYS A 113 -4.13 -3.56 21.20
N THR A 114 -3.89 -4.14 22.37
CA THR A 114 -4.18 -5.56 22.66
C THR A 114 -5.68 -5.86 22.56
N VAL A 115 -6.52 -4.96 23.07
CA VAL A 115 -7.98 -5.09 22.96
C VAL A 115 -8.43 -4.90 21.51
N VAL A 116 -7.88 -3.94 20.79
CA VAL A 116 -8.14 -3.74 19.33
C VAL A 116 -7.84 -5.04 18.58
N ALA A 117 -6.66 -5.63 18.77
CA ALA A 117 -6.27 -6.87 18.12
C ALA A 117 -7.24 -8.03 18.39
N SER A 118 -7.72 -8.17 19.63
CA SER A 118 -8.70 -9.21 19.97
C SER A 118 -10.07 -8.93 19.35
N LYS A 119 -10.49 -7.68 19.30
CA LYS A 119 -11.79 -7.26 18.75
C LYS A 119 -11.88 -7.41 17.23
N ILE A 120 -10.80 -7.32 16.49
CA ILE A 120 -10.78 -7.57 15.03
C ILE A 120 -11.53 -8.86 14.70
N LEU A 121 -11.30 -9.95 15.44
CA LEU A 121 -11.90 -11.27 15.19
C LEU A 121 -13.43 -11.28 15.28
N GLN A 122 -14.04 -10.31 15.97
CA GLN A 122 -15.49 -10.26 16.18
C GLN A 122 -16.25 -9.73 14.94
N TYR A 123 -15.57 -9.12 13.98
CA TYR A 123 -16.14 -8.55 12.74
C TYR A 123 -16.25 -9.60 11.62
N ASN A 124 -16.69 -10.82 11.95
CA ASN A 124 -16.80 -11.96 11.03
C ASN A 124 -18.24 -12.29 10.65
N LYS A 125 -19.19 -11.39 10.93
CA LYS A 125 -20.61 -11.59 10.67
C LYS A 125 -21.14 -10.65 9.61
N ALA A 126 -22.11 -11.11 8.81
CA ALA A 126 -22.95 -10.29 7.96
C ALA A 126 -24.40 -10.80 8.13
N GLY A 127 -25.38 -9.88 8.27
CA GLY A 127 -26.77 -10.25 8.56
C GLY A 127 -26.90 -11.14 9.80
N GLY A 128 -26.10 -10.95 10.85
CA GLY A 128 -26.09 -11.75 12.08
C GLY A 128 -25.41 -13.13 11.99
N LYS A 129 -25.09 -13.63 10.77
CA LYS A 129 -24.48 -14.95 10.54
C LYS A 129 -22.96 -14.83 10.38
N VAL A 130 -22.24 -15.84 10.89
CA VAL A 130 -20.77 -15.94 10.74
C VAL A 130 -20.44 -16.45 9.34
N TYR A 131 -19.50 -15.79 8.67
CA TYR A 131 -18.99 -16.19 7.35
C TYR A 131 -17.54 -16.66 7.45
N ARG A 132 -17.24 -17.82 6.87
CA ARG A 132 -15.88 -18.40 6.85
C ARG A 132 -14.86 -17.46 6.18
N GLY A 133 -15.25 -16.80 5.08
CA GLY A 133 -14.40 -15.84 4.39
C GLY A 133 -14.03 -14.64 5.27
N LEU A 134 -15.01 -14.05 5.97
CA LEU A 134 -14.77 -12.97 6.92
C LEU A 134 -13.92 -13.44 8.11
N THR A 135 -14.16 -14.65 8.63
CA THR A 135 -13.35 -15.21 9.72
C THR A 135 -11.88 -15.34 9.28
N ARG A 136 -11.61 -15.85 8.07
CA ARG A 136 -10.26 -15.96 7.52
C ARG A 136 -9.61 -14.58 7.37
N ARG A 137 -10.34 -13.61 6.82
CA ARG A 137 -9.86 -12.24 6.66
C ARG A 137 -9.48 -11.60 7.99
N ARG A 138 -10.35 -11.66 8.98
CA ARG A 138 -10.09 -11.12 10.34
C ARG A 138 -8.89 -11.78 11.01
N LYS A 139 -8.66 -13.07 10.82
CA LYS A 139 -7.46 -13.75 11.32
C LYS A 139 -6.20 -13.19 10.66
N ALA A 140 -6.17 -13.08 9.33
CA ALA A 140 -5.03 -12.54 8.60
C ALA A 140 -4.74 -11.07 8.98
N GLU A 141 -5.77 -10.22 9.09
CA GLU A 141 -5.61 -8.85 9.57
C GLU A 141 -5.07 -8.77 10.98
N ARG A 142 -5.56 -9.62 11.90
CA ARG A 142 -5.04 -9.68 13.27
C ARG A 142 -3.60 -10.18 13.33
N GLU A 143 -3.25 -11.19 12.55
CA GLU A 143 -1.88 -11.70 12.45
C GLU A 143 -0.92 -10.61 11.97
N LEU A 144 -1.30 -9.86 10.93
CA LEU A 144 -0.53 -8.72 10.46
C LEU A 144 -0.42 -7.64 11.54
N PHE A 145 -1.50 -7.31 12.22
CA PHE A 145 -1.53 -6.31 13.29
C PHE A 145 -0.57 -6.66 14.45
N LEU A 146 -0.48 -7.93 14.83
CA LEU A 146 0.38 -8.41 15.92
C LEU A 146 1.82 -8.69 15.49
N ALA A 147 2.09 -8.79 14.20
CA ALA A 147 3.42 -9.02 13.69
C ALA A 147 4.31 -7.80 14.00
N LYS A 148 5.51 -8.03 14.54
CA LYS A 148 6.47 -6.94 14.71
C LYS A 148 6.80 -6.33 13.35
N ALA A 149 6.59 -5.04 13.20
CA ALA A 149 7.06 -4.34 12.01
C ALA A 149 8.58 -4.48 11.91
N ALA A 150 9.07 -4.87 10.73
CA ALA A 150 10.49 -4.77 10.47
C ALA A 150 10.91 -3.30 10.71
N PRO A 151 12.06 -3.03 11.33
CA PRO A 151 12.52 -1.67 11.53
C PRO A 151 12.45 -0.95 10.17
N GLU A 152 11.74 0.18 10.14
CA GLU A 152 11.65 0.99 8.92
C GLU A 152 13.07 1.19 8.42
N LYS A 153 13.39 0.65 7.26
CA LYS A 153 14.58 1.10 6.52
C LYS A 153 14.29 2.57 6.23
N LYS A 154 14.83 3.47 7.09
CA LYS A 154 14.79 4.91 6.82
C LYS A 154 15.15 5.06 5.35
N PRO A 155 14.36 5.79 4.54
CA PRO A 155 14.71 5.98 3.14
C PRO A 155 16.14 6.52 3.13
N VAL A 156 17.08 5.71 2.64
CA VAL A 156 18.45 6.15 2.47
C VAL A 156 18.34 7.35 1.55
N LYS A 157 18.59 8.55 2.07
CA LYS A 157 18.59 9.78 1.29
C LYS A 157 19.53 9.50 0.12
N LYS A 158 18.97 9.28 -1.08
CA LYS A 158 19.78 9.03 -2.26
C LYS A 158 20.76 10.20 -2.39
N LYS A 159 22.03 9.87 -2.41
CA LYS A 159 23.08 10.88 -2.66
C LYS A 159 22.81 11.55 -4.02
N SER A 160 23.18 12.81 -4.16
CA SER A 160 23.03 13.50 -5.43
C SER A 160 23.85 12.80 -6.53
N ASN A 161 23.44 12.95 -7.79
CA ASN A 161 24.19 12.40 -8.92
C ASN A 161 25.63 12.90 -8.97
N GLU A 162 25.88 14.14 -8.50
CA GLU A 162 27.23 14.72 -8.40
C GLU A 162 28.07 14.02 -7.34
N THR A 163 27.49 13.72 -6.16
CA THR A 163 28.17 12.95 -5.12
C THR A 163 28.54 11.56 -5.62
N ILE A 164 27.60 10.89 -6.29
CA ILE A 164 27.85 9.56 -6.88
C ILE A 164 28.91 9.64 -7.98
N ALA A 165 28.91 10.67 -8.81
CA ALA A 165 29.92 10.87 -9.85
C ALA A 165 31.34 11.01 -9.24
N LYS A 166 31.48 11.74 -8.13
CA LYS A 166 32.75 11.82 -7.37
C LYS A 166 33.15 10.46 -6.78
N GLU A 167 32.21 9.69 -6.26
CA GLU A 167 32.47 8.34 -5.78
C GLU A 167 32.87 7.37 -6.91
N VAL A 168 32.33 7.56 -8.12
CA VAL A 168 32.74 6.82 -9.32
C VAL A 168 34.20 7.13 -9.68
N LEU A 169 34.60 8.40 -9.64
CA LEU A 169 35.99 8.81 -9.87
C LEU A 169 36.94 8.26 -8.81
N ALA A 170 36.47 8.17 -7.57
CA ALA A 170 37.21 7.54 -6.46
C ALA A 170 37.22 6.00 -6.51
N GLY A 171 36.75 5.37 -7.59
CA GLY A 171 36.77 3.90 -7.80
C GLY A 171 35.73 3.10 -7.01
N LYS A 172 34.88 3.71 -6.20
CA LYS A 172 33.96 3.00 -5.27
C LYS A 172 32.87 2.17 -5.97
N TRP A 173 32.62 2.40 -7.26
CA TRP A 173 31.57 1.76 -8.03
C TRP A 173 32.07 0.77 -9.08
N GLY A 174 33.39 0.49 -9.10
CA GLY A 174 34.02 -0.37 -10.10
C GLY A 174 34.10 0.28 -11.48
N SER A 175 34.29 -0.53 -12.55
CA SER A 175 34.47 -0.05 -13.92
C SER A 175 33.51 -0.72 -14.90
N GLY A 176 33.32 -0.11 -16.08
CA GLY A 176 32.61 -0.70 -17.22
C GLY A 176 31.22 -1.27 -16.91
N LYS A 177 31.00 -2.54 -17.26
CA LYS A 177 29.72 -3.24 -17.07
C LYS A 177 29.33 -3.41 -15.59
N GLU A 178 30.32 -3.61 -14.73
CA GLU A 178 30.10 -3.75 -13.28
C GLU A 178 29.55 -2.46 -12.65
N ARG A 179 30.15 -1.32 -12.95
CA ARG A 179 29.67 0.00 -12.53
C ARG A 179 28.22 0.21 -12.95
N LYS A 180 27.89 -0.09 -14.21
CA LYS A 180 26.53 0.05 -14.74
C LYS A 180 25.55 -0.81 -13.95
N LYS A 181 25.91 -2.07 -13.62
CA LYS A 181 25.09 -3.00 -12.83
C LYS A 181 24.87 -2.48 -11.39
N LYS A 182 25.95 -2.08 -10.70
CA LYS A 182 25.89 -1.56 -9.33
C LYS A 182 25.05 -0.28 -9.21
N LEU A 183 25.25 0.68 -10.11
CA LEU A 183 24.49 1.94 -10.12
C LEU A 183 22.99 1.70 -10.38
N LYS A 184 22.65 0.82 -11.34
CA LYS A 184 21.25 0.43 -11.59
C LYS A 184 20.61 -0.27 -10.40
N ALA A 185 21.33 -1.22 -9.76
CA ALA A 185 20.86 -1.92 -8.58
C ALA A 185 20.60 -0.97 -7.39
N ALA A 186 21.42 0.08 -7.25
CA ALA A 186 21.22 1.14 -6.27
C ALA A 186 20.16 2.20 -6.69
N GLY A 187 19.49 1.98 -7.84
CA GLY A 187 18.42 2.82 -8.33
C GLY A 187 18.87 4.17 -8.90
N TYR A 188 20.12 4.28 -9.36
CA TYR A 188 20.65 5.48 -10.01
C TYR A 188 20.56 5.39 -11.54
N ASN A 189 20.39 6.53 -12.20
CA ASN A 189 20.47 6.62 -13.65
C ASN A 189 21.95 6.65 -14.08
N TYR A 190 22.43 5.53 -14.61
CA TYR A 190 23.82 5.39 -15.06
C TYR A 190 24.24 6.45 -16.08
N ALA A 191 23.38 6.75 -17.08
CA ALA A 191 23.72 7.69 -18.14
C ALA A 191 23.89 9.12 -17.60
N ALA A 192 23.00 9.53 -16.68
CA ALA A 192 23.10 10.84 -16.04
C ALA A 192 24.39 10.97 -15.21
N ILE A 193 24.74 9.95 -14.43
CA ILE A 193 25.97 9.95 -13.64
C ILE A 193 27.21 9.94 -14.52
N GLN A 194 27.23 9.10 -15.57
CA GLN A 194 28.37 9.02 -16.50
C GLN A 194 28.61 10.36 -17.23
N LYS A 195 27.55 11.09 -17.57
CA LYS A 195 27.67 12.45 -18.15
C LYS A 195 28.39 13.42 -17.22
N ILE A 196 28.10 13.34 -15.91
CA ILE A 196 28.76 14.16 -14.89
C ILE A 196 30.23 13.74 -14.73
N VAL A 197 30.49 12.43 -14.65
CA VAL A 197 31.86 11.86 -14.57
C VAL A 197 32.70 12.37 -15.73
N ASN A 198 32.19 12.26 -16.96
CA ASN A 198 32.90 12.71 -18.16
C ASN A 198 33.17 14.22 -18.14
N LYS A 199 32.27 15.03 -17.56
CA LYS A 199 32.48 16.48 -17.40
C LYS A 199 33.57 16.79 -16.38
N LEU A 200 33.63 16.01 -15.29
CA LEU A 200 34.65 16.20 -14.25
C LEU A 200 36.05 15.74 -14.66
N CYS A 201 36.16 14.77 -15.59
CA CYS A 201 37.43 14.31 -16.16
C CYS A 201 38.01 15.24 -17.21
N LYS A 202 37.23 16.20 -17.72
CA LYS A 202 37.68 17.18 -18.76
C LYS A 202 38.17 18.49 -18.17
N LYS A 203 38.14 18.62 -16.84
CA LYS A 203 38.76 19.71 -16.11
C LYS A 203 40.11 19.27 -15.51
#